data_80cc726da181594609ff8570926ec014
#
_entry.id   80cc726da181594609ff8570926ec014
#
_cell.length_a   1.000
_cell.length_b   1.000
_cell.length_c   1.000
_cell.angle_alpha   90.00
_cell.angle_beta   90.00
_cell.angle_gamma   90.00
#
_symmetry.space_group_name_H-M   'P 1'
#
loop_
_entity.id
_entity.type
_entity.pdbx_description
1 polymer ?
#
loop_
_entity_poly.entity_id
_entity_poly.type
_entity_poly.pdbx_seq_one_letter_code
_entity_poly.pdbx_strand_id
1 'polypeptide(L)'
;FAQAVADAGIVWVGPSPSAMRALGDKMSARATAERAGVAPVPGITESVTDAETVMAFAAAHGYPVALKRTDGGGGRGITVLGSDEEVRATPAFDSAAAGGGTLILEKFVTAARHVETQCARDSHDAFAVVSTRDCTLQRRNQKLLEEAPAPCLPAGVHDRLVEASRRLLETVDYV
;
A
#
# COMPACT_ATOMS: atom_id res chain seq x y z
N PHE A 1 6.07 -20.75 -2.41
CA PHE A 1 5.05 -21.79 -2.55
C PHE A 1 4.52 -21.84 -4.00
N ALA A 2 3.92 -20.77 -4.55
CA ALA A 2 3.32 -20.75 -5.89
C ALA A 2 4.29 -21.22 -6.99
N GLN A 3 5.56 -20.79 -6.94
CA GLN A 3 6.58 -21.25 -7.89
C GLN A 3 6.75 -22.78 -7.85
N ALA A 4 6.84 -23.37 -6.64
CA ALA A 4 6.98 -24.82 -6.49
C ALA A 4 5.77 -25.60 -7.00
N VAL A 5 4.57 -25.05 -6.88
CA VAL A 5 3.34 -25.64 -7.45
C VAL A 5 3.41 -25.64 -8.98
N ALA A 6 3.80 -24.50 -9.57
CA ALA A 6 3.98 -24.38 -11.03
C ALA A 6 5.08 -25.32 -11.56
N ASP A 7 6.24 -25.39 -10.89
CA ASP A 7 7.36 -26.25 -11.26
C ASP A 7 7.00 -27.74 -11.20
N ALA A 8 6.03 -28.10 -10.33
CA ALA A 8 5.48 -29.46 -10.24
C ALA A 8 4.42 -29.76 -11.32
N GLY A 9 4.14 -28.83 -12.23
CA GLY A 9 3.12 -28.98 -13.29
C GLY A 9 1.67 -28.98 -12.77
N ILE A 10 1.47 -28.47 -11.54
CA ILE A 10 0.13 -28.36 -10.95
C ILE A 10 -0.44 -26.97 -11.31
N VAL A 11 -1.72 -26.92 -11.64
CA VAL A 11 -2.39 -25.63 -11.94
C VAL A 11 -2.46 -24.79 -10.66
N TRP A 12 -1.84 -23.62 -10.72
CA TRP A 12 -1.89 -22.62 -9.66
C TRP A 12 -3.05 -21.63 -9.95
N VAL A 13 -4.05 -21.59 -9.07
CA VAL A 13 -5.14 -20.59 -9.16
C VAL A 13 -4.77 -19.42 -8.26
N GLY A 14 -4.25 -18.36 -8.86
CA GLY A 14 -3.79 -17.17 -8.15
C GLY A 14 -2.73 -16.41 -8.96
N PRO A 15 -2.25 -15.25 -8.47
CA PRO A 15 -1.27 -14.43 -9.18
C PRO A 15 0.04 -15.18 -9.40
N SER A 16 0.71 -14.87 -10.50
CA SER A 16 2.03 -15.43 -10.79
C SER A 16 3.05 -15.10 -9.69
N PRO A 17 4.09 -15.93 -9.48
CA PRO A 17 5.15 -15.62 -8.52
C PRO A 17 5.82 -14.26 -8.76
N SER A 18 5.92 -13.81 -10.01
CA SER A 18 6.46 -12.48 -10.38
C SER A 18 5.52 -11.36 -9.95
N ALA A 19 4.22 -11.48 -10.21
CA ALA A 19 3.21 -10.51 -9.77
C ALA A 19 3.15 -10.40 -8.24
N MET A 20 3.21 -11.56 -7.53
CA MET A 20 3.28 -11.56 -6.07
C MET A 20 4.52 -10.85 -5.54
N ARG A 21 5.70 -11.00 -6.15
CA ARG A 21 6.90 -10.27 -5.76
C ARG A 21 6.77 -8.77 -6.03
N ALA A 22 6.23 -8.40 -7.18
CA ALA A 22 6.09 -7.00 -7.58
C ALA A 22 5.09 -6.23 -6.70
N LEU A 23 4.03 -6.89 -6.20
CA LEU A 23 2.98 -6.26 -5.41
C LEU A 23 3.08 -6.55 -3.91
N GLY A 24 3.85 -7.55 -3.51
CA GLY A 24 3.95 -7.98 -2.11
C GLY A 24 4.89 -7.12 -1.26
N ASP A 25 5.87 -6.50 -1.87
CA ASP A 25 6.76 -5.54 -1.21
C ASP A 25 6.23 -4.11 -1.41
N LYS A 26 6.20 -3.31 -0.33
CA LYS A 26 5.61 -1.96 -0.35
C LYS A 26 6.32 -1.00 -1.31
N MET A 27 7.65 -1.12 -1.42
CA MET A 27 8.42 -0.25 -2.30
C MET A 27 8.21 -0.63 -3.77
N SER A 28 8.26 -1.93 -4.08
CA SER A 28 7.99 -2.47 -5.41
C SER A 28 6.55 -2.18 -5.85
N ALA A 29 5.57 -2.33 -4.94
CA ALA A 29 4.17 -2.03 -5.22
C ALA A 29 3.96 -0.54 -5.54
N ARG A 30 4.62 0.36 -4.80
CA ARG A 30 4.57 1.80 -5.05
C ARG A 30 5.17 2.16 -6.42
N ALA A 31 6.38 1.68 -6.72
CA ALA A 31 7.01 1.89 -8.01
C ALA A 31 6.16 1.32 -9.16
N THR A 32 5.48 0.20 -8.93
CA THR A 32 4.55 -0.40 -9.89
C THR A 32 3.32 0.49 -10.11
N ALA A 33 2.76 1.07 -9.03
CA ALA A 33 1.64 2.00 -9.14
C ALA A 33 2.02 3.25 -9.96
N GLU A 34 3.19 3.82 -9.71
CA GLU A 34 3.70 4.98 -10.45
C GLU A 34 3.88 4.67 -11.94
N ARG A 35 4.47 3.51 -12.30
CA ARG A 35 4.58 3.05 -13.69
C ARG A 35 3.23 2.84 -14.36
N ALA A 36 2.25 2.37 -13.60
CA ALA A 36 0.87 2.20 -14.07
C ALA A 36 0.11 3.52 -14.20
N GLY A 37 0.71 4.67 -13.82
CA GLY A 37 0.03 5.96 -13.77
C GLY A 37 -1.05 6.03 -12.69
N VAL A 38 -0.93 5.20 -11.65
CA VAL A 38 -1.81 5.20 -10.47
C VAL A 38 -1.05 5.92 -9.36
N ALA A 39 -1.49 7.13 -9.01
CA ALA A 39 -0.82 7.95 -8.01
C ALA A 39 -0.97 7.33 -6.60
N PRO A 40 0.12 6.88 -5.97
CA PRO A 40 0.07 6.46 -4.57
C PRO A 40 -0.06 7.67 -3.64
N VAL A 41 -0.35 7.41 -2.37
CA VAL A 41 -0.27 8.45 -1.33
C VAL A 41 1.13 9.08 -1.34
N PRO A 42 1.28 10.41 -1.25
CA PRO A 42 2.60 11.04 -1.22
C PRO A 42 3.52 10.41 -0.19
N GLY A 43 4.78 10.16 -0.54
CA GLY A 43 5.75 9.54 0.36
C GLY A 43 7.13 9.44 -0.23
N ILE A 44 8.10 9.13 0.62
CA ILE A 44 9.51 8.87 0.30
C ILE A 44 9.77 7.39 0.51
N THR A 45 10.25 6.73 -0.52
CA THR A 45 10.57 5.29 -0.53
C THR A 45 12.03 5.01 -0.21
N GLU A 46 12.92 6.00 -0.39
CA GLU A 46 14.28 5.91 0.11
C GLU A 46 14.27 5.88 1.64
N SER A 47 15.37 5.35 2.21
CA SER A 47 15.53 5.33 3.66
C SER A 47 15.55 6.73 4.25
N VAL A 48 14.63 7.00 5.16
CA VAL A 48 14.58 8.27 5.90
C VAL A 48 15.39 8.10 7.19
N THR A 49 16.43 8.92 7.35
CA THR A 49 17.40 8.77 8.44
C THR A 49 17.41 9.95 9.40
N ASP A 50 16.73 11.05 9.08
CA ASP A 50 16.81 12.30 9.84
C ASP A 50 15.47 13.05 9.88
N ALA A 51 15.37 13.92 10.88
CA ALA A 51 14.20 14.74 11.14
C ALA A 51 13.97 15.82 10.07
N GLU A 52 15.04 16.37 9.48
CA GLU A 52 14.97 17.43 8.49
C GLU A 52 14.23 16.96 7.23
N THR A 53 14.54 15.76 6.78
CA THR A 53 13.85 15.11 5.64
C THR A 53 12.33 14.99 5.91
N VAL A 54 11.95 14.58 7.13
CA VAL A 54 10.54 14.46 7.52
C VAL A 54 9.85 15.81 7.56
N MET A 55 10.49 16.83 8.16
CA MET A 55 9.92 18.17 8.24
C MET A 55 9.80 18.82 6.86
N ALA A 56 10.78 18.65 5.97
CA ALA A 56 10.72 19.14 4.60
C ALA A 56 9.56 18.49 3.81
N PHE A 57 9.36 17.19 3.96
CA PHE A 57 8.23 16.48 3.37
C PHE A 57 6.90 16.98 3.94
N ALA A 58 6.82 17.17 5.26
CA ALA A 58 5.62 17.67 5.91
C ALA A 58 5.29 19.12 5.51
N ALA A 59 6.30 19.96 5.26
CA ALA A 59 6.09 21.30 4.74
C ALA A 59 5.43 21.30 3.34
N ALA A 60 5.76 20.30 2.51
CA ALA A 60 5.18 20.16 1.17
C ALA A 60 3.79 19.51 1.17
N HIS A 61 3.54 18.55 2.05
CA HIS A 61 2.35 17.68 2.03
C HIS A 61 1.42 17.86 3.24
N GLY A 62 1.82 18.66 4.22
CA GLY A 62 1.10 18.87 5.49
C GLY A 62 1.26 17.73 6.48
N TYR A 63 0.99 18.04 7.74
CA TYR A 63 0.85 17.05 8.82
C TYR A 63 -0.56 16.45 8.85
N PRO A 64 -0.79 15.27 9.49
CA PRO A 64 0.23 14.36 10.03
C PRO A 64 0.93 13.54 8.94
N VAL A 65 2.11 13.03 9.28
CA VAL A 65 2.89 12.12 8.46
C VAL A 65 3.12 10.80 9.21
N ALA A 66 3.43 9.72 8.50
CA ALA A 66 3.69 8.41 9.09
C ALA A 66 5.09 7.91 8.71
N LEU A 67 5.92 7.66 9.72
CA LEU A 67 7.13 6.86 9.59
C LEU A 67 6.77 5.39 9.74
N LYS A 68 7.18 4.57 8.79
CA LYS A 68 6.89 3.13 8.76
C LYS A 68 8.19 2.35 8.65
N ARG A 69 8.35 1.35 9.48
CA ARG A 69 9.45 0.39 9.35
C ARG A 69 9.15 -0.61 8.24
N THR A 70 10.14 -0.89 7.41
CA THR A 70 9.98 -1.84 6.28
C THR A 70 9.86 -3.30 6.75
N ASP A 71 10.45 -3.62 7.90
CA ASP A 71 10.37 -4.94 8.56
C ASP A 71 9.09 -5.13 9.38
N GLY A 72 8.25 -4.08 9.52
CA GLY A 72 6.98 -4.11 10.23
C GLY A 72 5.84 -4.63 9.34
N GLY A 73 5.04 -5.56 9.86
CA GLY A 73 3.83 -6.07 9.22
C GLY A 73 2.58 -5.83 10.07
N GLY A 74 1.38 -5.79 9.43
CA GLY A 74 0.10 -5.70 10.16
C GLY A 74 -0.08 -4.44 11.01
N GLY A 75 0.44 -3.29 10.55
CA GLY A 75 0.33 -2.01 11.26
C GLY A 75 1.32 -1.82 12.43
N ARG A 76 2.21 -2.76 12.67
CA ARG A 76 3.30 -2.60 13.64
C ARG A 76 4.45 -1.79 13.04
N GLY A 77 5.09 -0.97 13.86
CA GLY A 77 6.21 -0.13 13.42
C GLY A 77 5.75 1.10 12.62
N ILE A 78 4.53 1.58 12.83
CA ILE A 78 4.05 2.86 12.31
C ILE A 78 4.07 3.88 13.44
N THR A 79 4.76 5.01 13.21
CA THR A 79 4.75 6.18 14.09
C THR A 79 4.10 7.33 13.33
N VAL A 80 2.98 7.84 13.83
CA VAL A 80 2.29 9.00 13.26
C VAL A 80 2.78 10.25 13.99
N LEU A 81 3.18 11.27 13.23
CA LEU A 81 3.76 12.51 13.73
C LEU A 81 2.91 13.69 13.22
N GLY A 82 2.46 14.53 14.14
CA GLY A 82 1.55 15.64 13.89
C GLY A 82 2.20 17.02 13.84
N SER A 83 3.49 17.13 14.18
CA SER A 83 4.20 18.40 14.19
C SER A 83 5.72 18.21 14.08
N ASP A 84 6.44 19.31 13.79
CA ASP A 84 7.90 19.36 13.81
C ASP A 84 8.49 18.99 15.18
N GLU A 85 7.77 19.33 16.24
CA GLU A 85 8.19 19.03 17.61
C GLU A 85 8.17 17.52 17.86
N GLU A 86 7.09 16.85 17.44
CA GLU A 86 7.00 15.40 17.53
C GLU A 86 8.04 14.70 16.65
N VAL A 87 8.36 15.26 15.48
CA VAL A 87 9.41 14.73 14.59
C VAL A 87 10.77 14.78 15.28
N ARG A 88 11.12 15.90 15.95
CA ARG A 88 12.40 16.03 16.67
C ARG A 88 12.47 15.13 17.91
N ALA A 89 11.35 14.85 18.54
CA ALA A 89 11.29 14.07 19.77
C ALA A 89 11.17 12.55 19.53
N THR A 90 10.95 12.10 18.29
CA THR A 90 10.71 10.67 18.03
C THR A 90 11.98 9.84 18.17
N PRO A 91 11.94 8.68 18.87
CA PRO A 91 13.07 7.75 18.94
C PRO A 91 13.19 6.84 17.70
N ALA A 92 12.37 7.06 16.68
CA ALA A 92 12.31 6.19 15.51
C ALA A 92 13.65 6.13 14.75
N PHE A 93 14.37 7.26 14.65
CA PHE A 93 15.66 7.34 13.96
C PHE A 93 16.76 6.58 14.71
N ASP A 94 16.83 6.72 16.03
CA ASP A 94 17.80 5.98 16.87
C ASP A 94 17.56 4.47 16.77
N SER A 95 16.30 4.07 16.79
CA SER A 95 15.89 2.68 16.65
C SER A 95 16.28 2.10 15.29
N ALA A 96 16.13 2.87 14.21
CA ALA A 96 16.55 2.46 12.87
C ALA A 96 18.07 2.36 12.76
N ALA A 97 18.82 3.34 13.29
CA ALA A 97 20.28 3.35 13.32
C ALA A 97 20.86 2.18 14.11
N ALA A 98 20.17 1.70 15.15
CA ALA A 98 20.55 0.52 15.93
C ALA A 98 20.24 -0.83 15.25
N GLY A 99 19.96 -0.83 13.94
CA GLY A 99 19.64 -2.05 13.18
C GLY A 99 18.16 -2.42 13.17
N GLY A 100 17.30 -1.48 13.56
CA GLY A 100 15.85 -1.66 13.63
C GLY A 100 15.11 -1.51 12.29
N GLY A 101 15.74 -1.79 11.15
CA GLY A 101 15.11 -1.74 9.83
C GLY A 101 15.12 -0.34 9.19
N THR A 102 14.74 -0.29 7.93
CA THR A 102 14.65 0.95 7.15
C THR A 102 13.33 1.69 7.46
N LEU A 103 13.39 3.01 7.58
CA LEU A 103 12.22 3.87 7.71
C LEU A 103 11.82 4.40 6.33
N ILE A 104 10.53 4.35 6.04
CA ILE A 104 9.89 5.04 4.91
C ILE A 104 8.89 6.06 5.45
N LEU A 105 8.66 7.11 4.68
CA LEU A 105 7.79 8.22 5.06
C LEU A 105 6.60 8.31 4.11
N GLU A 106 5.41 8.47 4.65
CA GLU A 106 4.20 8.70 3.88
C GLU A 106 3.32 9.78 4.53
N LYS A 107 2.55 10.47 3.72
CA LYS A 107 1.43 11.28 4.21
C LYS A 107 0.45 10.38 4.95
N PHE A 108 0.11 10.73 6.18
CA PHE A 108 -0.94 10.02 6.91
C PHE A 108 -2.29 10.63 6.58
N VAL A 109 -3.18 9.80 6.02
CA VAL A 109 -4.53 10.23 5.64
C VAL A 109 -5.44 10.04 6.85
N THR A 110 -5.97 11.14 7.37
CA THR A 110 -6.97 11.14 8.43
C THR A 110 -8.38 11.07 7.84
N ALA A 111 -9.34 10.53 8.57
CA ALA A 111 -10.76 10.50 8.19
C ALA A 111 -11.01 9.91 6.78
N ALA A 112 -10.27 8.88 6.40
CA ALA A 112 -10.41 8.19 5.12
C ALA A 112 -11.36 6.99 5.22
N ARG A 113 -12.06 6.70 4.12
CA ARG A 113 -12.65 5.38 3.88
C ARG A 113 -11.60 4.47 3.26
N HIS A 114 -11.51 3.25 3.75
CA HIS A 114 -10.70 2.20 3.15
C HIS A 114 -11.58 1.40 2.19
N VAL A 115 -11.47 1.69 0.92
CA VAL A 115 -12.18 0.96 -0.13
C VAL A 115 -11.17 0.21 -0.99
N GLU A 116 -11.43 -1.05 -1.25
CA GLU A 116 -10.59 -1.91 -2.08
C GLU A 116 -11.39 -2.60 -3.18
N THR A 117 -10.70 -3.11 -4.19
CA THR A 117 -11.26 -3.88 -5.29
C THR A 117 -10.85 -5.34 -5.20
N GLN A 118 -11.79 -6.25 -5.41
CA GLN A 118 -11.49 -7.66 -5.64
C GLN A 118 -11.39 -7.89 -7.14
N CYS A 119 -10.19 -8.18 -7.60
CA CYS A 119 -9.92 -8.36 -9.03
C CYS A 119 -9.69 -9.82 -9.38
N ALA A 120 -10.02 -10.17 -10.62
CA ALA A 120 -9.67 -11.42 -11.26
C ALA A 120 -9.22 -11.14 -12.70
N ARG A 121 -8.24 -11.88 -13.19
CA ARG A 121 -7.83 -11.91 -14.60
C ARG A 121 -7.43 -13.32 -14.95
N ASP A 122 -7.84 -13.78 -16.12
CA ASP A 122 -7.53 -15.12 -16.60
C ASP A 122 -6.42 -15.10 -17.66
N SER A 123 -5.97 -16.27 -18.08
CA SER A 123 -4.95 -16.46 -19.11
C SER A 123 -5.39 -16.05 -20.53
N HIS A 124 -6.63 -15.61 -20.69
CA HIS A 124 -7.19 -15.10 -21.94
C HIS A 124 -7.37 -13.58 -21.93
N ASP A 125 -6.73 -12.90 -20.97
CA ASP A 125 -6.80 -11.45 -20.76
C ASP A 125 -8.17 -10.91 -20.34
N ALA A 126 -9.10 -11.78 -19.93
CA ALA A 126 -10.37 -11.33 -19.38
C ALA A 126 -10.15 -10.78 -17.96
N PHE A 127 -10.36 -9.49 -17.80
CA PHE A 127 -10.23 -8.79 -16.51
C PHE A 127 -11.60 -8.43 -15.95
N ALA A 128 -11.79 -8.68 -14.67
CA ALA A 128 -12.99 -8.28 -13.94
C ALA A 128 -12.64 -7.70 -12.56
N VAL A 129 -13.35 -6.65 -12.16
CA VAL A 129 -13.52 -6.29 -10.75
C VAL A 129 -14.79 -7.00 -10.28
N VAL A 130 -14.60 -8.04 -9.49
CA VAL A 130 -15.70 -8.90 -9.00
C VAL A 130 -16.60 -8.13 -8.02
N SER A 131 -15.96 -7.32 -7.15
CA SER A 131 -16.65 -6.44 -6.20
C SER A 131 -15.70 -5.38 -5.68
N THR A 132 -16.27 -4.32 -5.12
CA THR A 132 -15.57 -3.43 -4.19
C THR A 132 -15.89 -3.83 -2.76
N ARG A 133 -14.99 -3.53 -1.82
CA ARG A 133 -15.22 -3.73 -0.38
C ARG A 133 -14.91 -2.46 0.37
N ASP A 134 -15.74 -2.13 1.34
CA ASP A 134 -15.43 -1.13 2.38
C ASP A 134 -14.88 -1.84 3.60
N CYS A 135 -13.63 -1.55 3.92
CA CYS A 135 -12.89 -2.14 5.04
C CYS A 135 -12.53 -1.07 6.09
N THR A 136 -13.31 0.00 6.17
CA THR A 136 -13.01 1.15 7.02
C THR A 136 -13.08 0.81 8.52
N LEU A 137 -13.94 -0.11 8.91
CA LEU A 137 -14.08 -0.51 10.31
C LEU A 137 -12.94 -1.42 10.73
N GLN A 138 -11.94 -0.81 11.39
CA GLN A 138 -10.71 -1.48 11.80
C GLN A 138 -10.42 -1.25 13.27
N ARG A 139 -9.72 -2.19 13.89
CA ARG A 139 -9.13 -2.04 15.23
C ARG A 139 -7.63 -2.32 15.13
N ARG A 140 -6.81 -1.35 15.50
CA ARG A 140 -5.33 -1.45 15.43
C ARG A 140 -4.85 -1.87 14.04
N ASN A 141 -5.43 -1.25 13.00
CA ASN A 141 -5.15 -1.53 11.59
C ASN A 141 -5.51 -2.96 11.12
N GLN A 142 -6.37 -3.66 11.85
CA GLN A 142 -6.93 -4.94 11.44
C GLN A 142 -8.41 -4.75 11.10
N LYS A 143 -8.82 -5.26 9.95
CA LYS A 143 -10.20 -5.21 9.48
C LYS A 143 -11.09 -6.02 10.42
N LEU A 144 -12.18 -5.43 10.90
CA LEU A 144 -13.18 -6.08 11.76
C LEU A 144 -14.45 -6.42 11.00
N LEU A 145 -14.84 -5.54 10.07
CA LEU A 145 -16.02 -5.72 9.23
C LEU A 145 -15.67 -5.25 7.83
N GLU A 146 -16.03 -6.05 6.85
CA GLU A 146 -15.91 -5.76 5.42
C GLU A 146 -17.30 -5.83 4.80
N GLU A 147 -17.68 -4.78 4.07
CA GLU A 147 -18.96 -4.69 3.38
C GLU A 147 -18.74 -4.72 1.87
N ALA A 148 -19.41 -5.63 1.18
CA ALA A 148 -19.33 -5.78 -0.27
C ALA A 148 -20.73 -5.78 -0.91
N PRO A 149 -20.96 -4.98 -1.96
CA PRO A 149 -20.06 -3.94 -2.48
C PRO A 149 -19.92 -2.75 -1.53
N ALA A 150 -18.84 -1.96 -1.67
CA ALA A 150 -18.65 -0.75 -0.88
C ALA A 150 -19.83 0.23 -1.10
N PRO A 151 -20.58 0.58 -0.04
CA PRO A 151 -21.78 1.40 -0.16
C PRO A 151 -21.46 2.88 -0.42
N CYS A 152 -22.40 3.58 -1.01
CA CYS A 152 -22.39 5.05 -1.12
C CYS A 152 -21.06 5.63 -1.65
N LEU A 153 -20.48 5.02 -2.67
CA LEU A 153 -19.33 5.59 -3.37
C LEU A 153 -19.76 6.85 -4.12
N PRO A 154 -19.00 7.97 -4.04
CA PRO A 154 -19.27 9.14 -4.84
C PRO A 154 -19.24 8.81 -6.35
N ALA A 155 -20.01 9.59 -7.14
CA ALA A 155 -20.08 9.39 -8.58
C ALA A 155 -18.69 9.33 -9.23
N GLY A 156 -18.47 8.36 -10.11
CA GLY A 156 -17.22 8.14 -10.84
C GLY A 156 -16.06 7.54 -10.00
N VAL A 157 -16.22 7.33 -8.68
CA VAL A 157 -15.18 6.68 -7.87
C VAL A 157 -15.02 5.23 -8.27
N HIS A 158 -16.13 4.52 -8.45
CA HIS A 158 -16.12 3.12 -8.89
C HIS A 158 -15.32 2.95 -10.19
N ASP A 159 -15.59 3.74 -11.20
CA ASP A 159 -14.94 3.64 -12.50
C ASP A 159 -13.44 3.95 -12.42
N ARG A 160 -13.05 4.93 -11.60
CA ARG A 160 -11.63 5.22 -11.33
C ARG A 160 -10.92 4.07 -10.61
N LEU A 161 -11.59 3.41 -9.67
CA LEU A 161 -11.04 2.23 -8.99
C LEU A 161 -10.85 1.07 -9.96
N VAL A 162 -11.84 0.79 -10.82
CA VAL A 162 -11.76 -0.26 -11.85
C VAL A 162 -10.59 0.02 -12.80
N GLU A 163 -10.50 1.24 -13.32
CA GLU A 163 -9.46 1.61 -14.27
C GLU A 163 -8.05 1.59 -13.64
N ALA A 164 -7.91 2.09 -12.42
CA ALA A 164 -6.65 2.04 -11.68
C ALA A 164 -6.21 0.59 -11.42
N SER A 165 -7.16 -0.27 -11.03
CA SER A 165 -6.90 -1.70 -10.81
C SER A 165 -6.47 -2.40 -12.09
N ARG A 166 -7.14 -2.13 -13.22
CA ARG A 166 -6.79 -2.68 -14.53
C ARG A 166 -5.34 -2.33 -14.88
N ARG A 167 -4.99 -1.04 -14.90
CA ARG A 167 -3.65 -0.57 -15.26
C ARG A 167 -2.57 -1.15 -14.36
N LEU A 168 -2.84 -1.21 -13.05
CA LEU A 168 -1.90 -1.78 -12.09
C LEU A 168 -1.63 -3.27 -12.39
N LEU A 169 -2.67 -4.06 -12.61
CA LEU A 169 -2.54 -5.50 -12.83
C LEU A 169 -1.96 -5.84 -14.21
N GLU A 170 -2.25 -5.04 -15.23
CA GLU A 170 -1.61 -5.16 -16.56
C GLU A 170 -0.11 -4.89 -16.49
N THR A 171 0.33 -3.94 -15.64
CA THR A 171 1.75 -3.58 -15.49
C THR A 171 2.62 -4.73 -14.93
N VAL A 172 2.02 -5.70 -14.25
CA VAL A 172 2.72 -6.84 -13.61
C VAL A 172 2.36 -8.20 -14.20
N ASP A 173 1.69 -8.22 -15.35
CA ASP A 173 1.19 -9.45 -15.96
C ASP A 173 0.46 -10.35 -14.96
N TYR A 174 -0.47 -9.74 -14.22
CA TYR A 174 -1.29 -10.46 -13.27
C TYR A 174 -2.25 -11.39 -14.01
N VAL A 175 -2.07 -12.68 -13.82
CA VAL A 175 -2.93 -13.75 -14.34
C VAL A 175 -3.21 -14.73 -13.22
#